data_cfa32aaee1f3e9b6c0f8c8699bafb40c
#
_entry.id   cfa32aaee1f3e9b6c0f8c8699bafb40c
#
_cell.length_a   1.000
_cell.length_b   1.000
_cell.length_c   1.000
_cell.angle_alpha   90.00
_cell.angle_beta   90.00
_cell.angle_gamma   90.00
#
_symmetry.space_group_name_H-M   'P 1'
#
loop_
_entity.id
_entity.type
_entity.pdbx_description
1 polymer ?
#
loop_
_entity_poly.entity_id
_entity_poly.type
_entity_poly.pdbx_seq_one_letter_code
_entity_poly.pdbx_strand_id
1 'polypeptide(L)'
;MTTIIDYVRGATTPLRSALSPADALALATLTYVDFHALAGPRSPNGCLLREVAQASSISALYDHAMVTERNCALLRSLLCAVGASPRFRDIRVRDAVTRISVQPLVQFGAVTFVDEAGATYVVFRGTDGTAVGWAEDAQFGLDFPTIAQLWAARYLRYAADRPPGPVT
;
A
#
# COMPACT_ATOMS: atom_id res chain seq x y z
N MET A 1 21.58 -7.79 12.15
CA MET A 1 20.17 -7.40 12.38
C MET A 1 19.46 -7.55 11.03
N THR A 2 18.47 -8.41 10.91
CA THR A 2 17.76 -8.66 9.65
C THR A 2 16.74 -7.53 9.43
N THR A 3 16.81 -6.85 8.30
CA THR A 3 15.88 -5.81 7.91
C THR A 3 14.68 -6.40 7.17
N ILE A 4 13.60 -5.60 6.98
CA ILE A 4 12.47 -6.02 6.15
C ILE A 4 12.89 -6.28 4.70
N ILE A 5 13.87 -5.55 4.20
CA ILE A 5 14.41 -5.75 2.84
C ILE A 5 15.14 -7.10 2.74
N ASP A 6 15.93 -7.45 3.77
CA ASP A 6 16.62 -8.75 3.80
C ASP A 6 15.62 -9.91 3.86
N TYR A 7 14.54 -9.75 4.64
CA TYR A 7 13.44 -10.69 4.69
C TYR A 7 12.82 -10.90 3.30
N VAL A 8 12.43 -9.81 2.63
CA VAL A 8 11.80 -9.85 1.30
C VAL A 8 12.70 -10.50 0.27
N ARG A 9 14.01 -10.19 0.28
CA ARG A 9 15.00 -10.79 -0.63
C ARG A 9 15.20 -12.29 -0.40
N GLY A 10 15.12 -12.73 0.86
CA GLY A 10 15.28 -14.13 1.24
C GLY A 10 14.00 -14.97 1.07
N ALA A 11 12.85 -14.36 0.84
CA ALA A 11 11.57 -15.04 0.73
C ALA A 11 11.38 -15.65 -0.67
N THR A 12 11.49 -16.97 -0.77
CA THR A 12 11.50 -17.70 -2.05
C THR A 12 10.17 -18.37 -2.40
N THR A 13 9.31 -18.61 -1.40
CA THR A 13 8.02 -19.28 -1.61
C THR A 13 6.95 -18.24 -1.93
N PRO A 14 6.19 -18.36 -3.04
CA PRO A 14 5.10 -17.46 -3.38
C PRO A 14 4.10 -17.27 -2.23
N LEU A 15 3.59 -16.06 -2.07
CA LEU A 15 2.52 -15.79 -1.12
C LEU A 15 1.24 -16.44 -1.62
N ARG A 16 0.69 -17.35 -0.83
CA ARG A 16 -0.57 -18.03 -1.10
C ARG A 16 -1.37 -18.09 0.20
N SER A 17 -2.38 -17.25 0.30
CA SER A 17 -3.42 -17.26 1.33
C SER A 17 -3.04 -17.08 2.81
N ALA A 18 -1.76 -17.03 3.19
CA ALA A 18 -1.36 -16.82 4.58
C ALA A 18 -0.25 -15.75 4.69
N LEU A 19 -0.60 -14.60 5.27
CA LEU A 19 0.35 -13.55 5.61
C LEU A 19 1.06 -13.87 6.92
N SER A 20 2.40 -13.84 6.90
CA SER A 20 3.18 -13.71 8.12
C SER A 20 3.17 -12.24 8.60
N PRO A 21 3.51 -11.96 9.86
CA PRO A 21 3.67 -10.57 10.33
C PRO A 21 4.68 -9.77 9.51
N ALA A 22 5.74 -10.42 9.00
CA ALA A 22 6.74 -9.76 8.17
C ALA A 22 6.21 -9.44 6.76
N ASP A 23 5.37 -10.31 6.18
CA ASP A 23 4.66 -10.03 4.92
C ASP A 23 3.73 -8.83 5.09
N ALA A 24 2.94 -8.83 6.16
CA ALA A 24 2.03 -7.74 6.48
C ALA A 24 2.79 -6.41 6.63
N LEU A 25 3.94 -6.41 7.31
CA LEU A 25 4.80 -5.24 7.43
C LEU A 25 5.32 -4.76 6.06
N ALA A 26 5.74 -5.68 5.19
CA ALA A 26 6.20 -5.33 3.85
C ALA A 26 5.08 -4.65 3.04
N LEU A 27 3.88 -5.24 3.01
CA LEU A 27 2.74 -4.67 2.30
C LEU A 27 2.28 -3.34 2.92
N ALA A 28 2.27 -3.23 4.25
CA ALA A 28 1.94 -1.97 4.95
C ALA A 28 2.93 -0.85 4.59
N THR A 29 4.23 -1.16 4.53
CA THR A 29 5.25 -0.18 4.14
C THR A 29 5.08 0.26 2.68
N LEU A 30 4.64 -0.63 1.79
CA LEU A 30 4.37 -0.28 0.39
C LEU A 30 3.19 0.69 0.22
N THR A 31 2.30 0.85 1.20
CA THR A 31 1.18 1.81 1.08
C THR A 31 1.62 3.28 0.97
N TYR A 32 2.88 3.57 1.27
CA TYR A 32 3.49 4.89 1.08
C TYR A 32 3.99 5.13 -0.36
N VAL A 33 3.93 4.12 -1.24
CA VAL A 33 4.18 4.26 -2.67
C VAL A 33 2.91 4.81 -3.34
N ASP A 34 3.04 5.79 -4.21
CA ASP A 34 1.92 6.31 -4.99
C ASP A 34 1.57 5.37 -6.15
N PHE A 35 0.87 4.30 -5.83
CA PHE A 35 0.40 3.37 -6.85
C PHE A 35 -0.58 3.98 -7.85
N HIS A 36 -1.24 5.09 -7.49
CA HIS A 36 -2.16 5.75 -8.40
C HIS A 36 -1.42 6.38 -9.58
N ALA A 37 -0.28 7.01 -9.31
CA ALA A 37 0.57 7.59 -10.35
C ALA A 37 1.19 6.53 -11.27
N LEU A 38 1.44 5.32 -10.73
CA LEU A 38 2.12 4.23 -11.44
C LEU A 38 1.19 3.33 -12.25
N ALA A 39 0.08 2.95 -11.67
CA ALA A 39 -0.85 2.01 -12.29
C ALA A 39 -1.72 2.67 -13.38
N GLY A 40 -1.68 3.99 -13.49
CA GLY A 40 -2.63 4.76 -14.29
C GLY A 40 -4.07 4.58 -13.76
N PRO A 41 -4.96 5.48 -14.14
CA PRO A 41 -6.33 5.43 -13.64
C PRO A 41 -7.11 4.31 -14.30
N ARG A 42 -6.99 3.05 -13.96
CA ARG A 42 -7.94 2.00 -14.40
C ARG A 42 -7.41 0.88 -15.27
N SER A 43 -6.38 0.18 -14.85
CA SER A 43 -6.36 -1.21 -15.28
C SER A 43 -7.44 -1.96 -14.47
N PRO A 44 -8.52 -2.48 -15.09
CA PRO A 44 -9.54 -3.23 -14.35
C PRO A 44 -8.96 -4.45 -13.63
N ASN A 45 -7.79 -4.91 -14.07
CA ASN A 45 -7.07 -6.05 -13.51
C ASN A 45 -5.92 -5.64 -12.57
N GLY A 46 -5.66 -4.33 -12.37
CA GLY A 46 -4.52 -3.85 -11.60
C GLY A 46 -3.17 -4.10 -12.29
N CYS A 47 -2.07 -3.92 -11.58
CA CYS A 47 -0.71 -4.17 -12.06
C CYS A 47 0.05 -5.08 -11.09
N LEU A 48 1.01 -5.85 -11.59
CA LEU A 48 1.85 -6.71 -10.78
C LEU A 48 2.95 -5.90 -10.09
N LEU A 49 3.34 -6.27 -8.87
CA LEU A 49 4.39 -5.56 -8.14
C LEU A 49 5.73 -5.56 -8.91
N ARG A 50 6.04 -6.59 -9.69
CA ARG A 50 7.21 -6.60 -10.58
C ARG A 50 7.13 -5.54 -11.68
N GLU A 51 5.94 -5.28 -12.22
CA GLU A 51 5.74 -4.26 -13.25
C GLU A 51 5.90 -2.86 -12.67
N VAL A 52 5.34 -2.64 -11.47
CA VAL A 52 5.51 -1.41 -10.71
C VAL A 52 6.97 -1.14 -10.40
N ALA A 53 7.71 -2.17 -9.96
CA ALA A 53 9.13 -2.04 -9.63
C ALA A 53 10.01 -1.73 -10.86
N GLN A 54 9.59 -2.11 -12.05
CA GLN A 54 10.27 -1.85 -13.33
C GLN A 54 9.89 -0.50 -13.93
N ALA A 55 8.75 0.06 -13.59
CA ALA A 55 8.30 1.37 -14.05
C ALA A 55 9.21 2.47 -13.47
N SER A 56 10.27 2.77 -14.19
CA SER A 56 11.50 3.42 -13.73
C SER A 56 11.42 4.93 -13.49
N SER A 57 10.25 5.54 -13.50
CA SER A 57 10.07 6.94 -13.06
C SER A 57 9.91 7.02 -11.54
N ILE A 58 10.91 6.54 -10.83
CA ILE A 58 10.90 6.41 -9.36
C ILE A 58 10.72 7.77 -8.65
N SER A 59 11.02 8.89 -9.28
CA SER A 59 10.80 10.23 -8.71
C SER A 59 9.31 10.63 -8.64
N ALA A 60 8.44 10.01 -9.46
CA ALA A 60 6.99 10.23 -9.41
C ALA A 60 6.27 9.34 -8.37
N LEU A 61 6.99 8.40 -7.73
CA LEU A 61 6.43 7.39 -6.85
C LEU A 61 6.13 7.87 -5.44
N TYR A 62 6.60 9.05 -5.07
CA TYR A 62 6.52 9.51 -3.69
C TYR A 62 5.95 10.92 -3.66
N ASP A 63 4.88 11.08 -2.92
CA ASP A 63 4.47 12.40 -2.50
C ASP A 63 5.48 12.91 -1.47
N HIS A 64 6.37 13.81 -1.92
CA HIS A 64 7.43 14.40 -1.09
C HIS A 64 6.89 15.14 0.14
N ALA A 65 5.60 15.49 0.15
CA ALA A 65 4.95 16.07 1.33
C ALA A 65 4.75 15.05 2.46
N MET A 66 4.70 13.76 2.12
CA MET A 66 4.39 12.68 3.07
C MET A 66 5.59 11.84 3.49
N VAL A 67 6.67 11.86 2.72
CA VAL A 67 7.80 10.95 2.93
C VAL A 67 9.12 11.72 2.89
N THR A 68 9.92 11.57 3.94
CA THR A 68 11.27 12.17 3.98
C THR A 68 12.19 11.52 2.94
N GLU A 69 13.24 12.20 2.48
CA GLU A 69 14.22 11.65 1.53
C GLU A 69 14.80 10.31 1.97
N ARG A 70 15.08 10.17 3.28
CA ARG A 70 15.57 8.91 3.86
C ARG A 70 14.56 7.78 3.68
N ASN A 71 13.29 8.04 3.88
CA ASN A 71 12.22 7.07 3.72
C ASN A 71 11.97 6.76 2.24
N CYS A 72 12.16 7.73 1.33
CA CYS A 72 12.10 7.48 -0.10
C CYS A 72 13.14 6.45 -0.56
N ALA A 73 14.38 6.54 -0.08
CA ALA A 73 15.43 5.57 -0.39
C ALA A 73 15.08 4.16 0.12
N LEU A 74 14.52 4.07 1.33
CA LEU A 74 14.03 2.81 1.91
C LEU A 74 12.91 2.20 1.08
N LEU A 75 11.87 3.00 0.74
CA LEU A 75 10.73 2.55 -0.05
C LEU A 75 11.15 2.08 -1.44
N ARG A 76 12.08 2.79 -2.09
CA ARG A 76 12.67 2.38 -3.36
C ARG A 76 13.33 1.02 -3.24
N SER A 77 14.19 0.83 -2.23
CA SER A 77 14.91 -0.42 -2.00
C SER A 77 13.94 -1.57 -1.72
N LEU A 78 12.88 -1.31 -0.95
CA LEU A 78 11.83 -2.27 -0.67
C LEU A 78 11.04 -2.62 -1.94
N LEU A 79 10.63 -1.63 -2.73
CA LEU A 79 9.88 -1.86 -3.97
C LEU A 79 10.69 -2.70 -4.96
N CYS A 80 11.99 -2.39 -5.14
CA CYS A 80 12.89 -3.20 -5.97
C CYS A 80 13.02 -4.64 -5.44
N ALA A 81 13.17 -4.80 -4.12
CA ALA A 81 13.26 -6.12 -3.51
C ALA A 81 11.98 -6.93 -3.70
N VAL A 82 10.82 -6.31 -3.51
CA VAL A 82 9.50 -6.91 -3.70
C VAL A 82 9.30 -7.34 -5.16
N GLY A 83 9.64 -6.48 -6.12
CA GLY A 83 9.52 -6.78 -7.56
C GLY A 83 10.43 -7.92 -8.03
N ALA A 84 11.53 -8.18 -7.32
CA ALA A 84 12.44 -9.29 -7.59
C ALA A 84 12.10 -10.57 -6.81
N SER A 85 11.38 -10.45 -5.68
CA SER A 85 11.12 -11.57 -4.77
C SER A 85 10.10 -12.55 -5.34
N PRO A 86 10.39 -13.85 -5.41
CA PRO A 86 9.41 -14.86 -5.80
C PRO A 86 8.15 -14.86 -4.92
N ARG A 87 8.25 -14.37 -3.68
CA ARG A 87 7.12 -14.31 -2.75
C ARG A 87 6.14 -13.21 -3.08
N PHE A 88 6.61 -12.07 -3.60
CA PHE A 88 5.80 -10.85 -3.72
C PHE A 88 5.60 -10.36 -5.15
N ARG A 89 6.51 -10.68 -6.07
CA ARG A 89 6.55 -10.07 -7.43
C ARG A 89 5.27 -10.24 -8.23
N ASP A 90 4.55 -11.34 -8.01
CA ASP A 90 3.33 -11.70 -8.73
C ASP A 90 2.05 -11.28 -7.97
N ILE A 91 2.19 -10.60 -6.83
CA ILE A 91 1.08 -9.92 -6.17
C ILE A 91 0.61 -8.77 -7.04
N ARG A 92 -0.69 -8.66 -7.19
CA ARG A 92 -1.36 -7.64 -7.98
C ARG A 92 -1.81 -6.48 -7.08
N VAL A 93 -1.46 -5.25 -7.45
CA VAL A 93 -2.05 -4.03 -6.89
C VAL A 93 -3.32 -3.75 -7.69
N ARG A 94 -4.48 -3.89 -7.07
CA ARG A 94 -5.77 -3.75 -7.76
C ARG A 94 -6.37 -2.36 -7.62
N ASP A 95 -6.37 -1.83 -6.41
CA ASP A 95 -6.92 -0.52 -6.08
C ASP A 95 -5.99 0.22 -5.13
N ALA A 96 -5.87 1.51 -5.32
CA ALA A 96 -5.16 2.38 -4.40
C ALA A 96 -5.91 3.72 -4.28
N VAL A 97 -5.97 4.25 -3.07
CA VAL A 97 -6.57 5.56 -2.81
C VAL A 97 -5.75 6.32 -1.78
N THR A 98 -5.55 7.60 -2.04
CA THR A 98 -4.97 8.55 -1.08
C THR A 98 -5.85 9.79 -1.03
N ARG A 99 -6.18 10.23 0.18
CA ARG A 99 -6.92 11.46 0.44
C ARG A 99 -6.30 12.19 1.61
N ILE A 100 -5.88 13.41 1.34
CA ILE A 100 -5.35 14.33 2.36
C ILE A 100 -6.09 15.64 2.18
N SER A 101 -6.69 16.13 3.25
CA SER A 101 -7.44 17.40 3.26
C SER A 101 -7.37 18.04 4.63
N VAL A 102 -7.37 19.37 4.65
CA VAL A 102 -7.46 20.18 5.87
C VAL A 102 -8.91 20.48 6.20
N GLN A 103 -9.81 20.56 5.18
CA GLN A 103 -11.24 20.80 5.34
C GLN A 103 -12.04 19.92 4.39
N PRO A 104 -12.69 18.85 4.90
CA PRO A 104 -12.58 18.35 6.27
C PRO A 104 -11.20 17.82 6.57
N LEU A 105 -10.81 17.82 7.85
CA LEU A 105 -9.54 17.23 8.29
C LEU A 105 -9.58 15.72 8.06
N VAL A 106 -8.72 15.22 7.18
CA VAL A 106 -8.63 13.80 6.86
C VAL A 106 -7.28 13.44 6.27
N GLN A 107 -6.72 12.34 6.74
CA GLN A 107 -5.60 11.65 6.13
C GLN A 107 -5.98 10.18 5.95
N PHE A 108 -6.26 9.78 4.74
CA PHE A 108 -6.67 8.41 4.43
C PHE A 108 -5.86 7.84 3.29
N GLY A 109 -5.36 6.63 3.46
CA GLY A 109 -4.70 5.87 2.41
C GLY A 109 -5.03 4.39 2.54
N ALA A 110 -5.34 3.76 1.41
CA ALA A 110 -5.58 2.33 1.35
C ALA A 110 -5.11 1.75 0.02
N VAL A 111 -4.63 0.51 0.07
CA VAL A 111 -4.21 -0.26 -1.10
C VAL A 111 -4.79 -1.66 -0.99
N THR A 112 -5.31 -2.19 -2.09
CA THR A 112 -5.77 -3.56 -2.20
C THR A 112 -4.75 -4.37 -2.99
N PHE A 113 -4.20 -5.40 -2.34
CA PHE A 113 -3.32 -6.38 -2.95
C PHE A 113 -4.08 -7.70 -3.14
N VAL A 114 -3.78 -8.41 -4.22
CA VAL A 114 -4.36 -9.74 -4.52
C VAL A 114 -3.22 -10.68 -4.85
N ASP A 115 -3.15 -11.82 -4.18
CA ASP A 115 -2.13 -12.84 -4.47
C ASP A 115 -2.54 -13.75 -5.64
N GLU A 116 -1.65 -14.66 -6.05
CA GLU A 116 -1.90 -15.61 -7.14
C GLU A 116 -3.05 -16.60 -6.84
N ALA A 117 -3.36 -16.84 -5.57
CA ALA A 117 -4.48 -17.69 -5.15
C ALA A 117 -5.81 -16.93 -5.14
N GLY A 118 -5.80 -15.62 -5.41
CA GLY A 118 -6.99 -14.75 -5.39
C GLY A 118 -7.33 -14.22 -4.00
N ALA A 119 -6.49 -14.47 -2.98
CA ALA A 119 -6.71 -13.89 -1.66
C ALA A 119 -6.47 -12.37 -1.71
N THR A 120 -7.38 -11.63 -1.11
CA THR A 120 -7.41 -10.17 -1.14
C THR A 120 -6.98 -9.59 0.21
N TYR A 121 -6.00 -8.71 0.18
CA TYR A 121 -5.45 -8.03 1.34
C TYR A 121 -5.71 -6.53 1.21
N VAL A 122 -6.55 -6.00 2.09
CA VAL A 122 -6.79 -4.55 2.20
C VAL A 122 -5.85 -4.00 3.24
N VAL A 123 -5.00 -3.09 2.84
CA VAL A 123 -3.97 -2.50 3.70
C VAL A 123 -4.18 -1.00 3.80
N PHE A 124 -4.36 -0.51 5.02
CA PHE A 124 -4.49 0.90 5.32
C PHE A 124 -3.14 1.50 5.64
N ARG A 125 -2.89 2.71 5.13
CA ARG A 125 -1.70 3.47 5.48
C ARG A 125 -1.87 4.05 6.88
N GLY A 126 -0.82 3.96 7.68
CA GLY A 126 -0.74 4.64 8.97
C GLY A 126 -0.51 6.13 8.81
N THR A 127 -0.54 6.85 9.94
CA THR A 127 -0.24 8.27 10.02
C THR A 127 1.16 8.55 9.49
N ASP A 128 1.30 9.60 8.70
CA ASP A 128 2.59 10.11 8.27
C ASP A 128 3.09 11.23 9.21
N GLY A 129 4.27 11.78 8.93
CA GLY A 129 4.85 12.86 9.73
C GLY A 129 4.30 14.26 9.43
N THR A 130 3.18 14.39 8.71
CA THR A 130 2.60 15.69 8.36
C THR A 130 1.78 16.30 9.50
N ALA A 131 1.63 17.63 9.49
CA ALA A 131 0.77 18.34 10.44
C ALA A 131 -0.71 17.88 10.34
N VAL A 132 -1.17 17.47 9.15
CA VAL A 132 -2.53 16.94 8.95
C VAL A 132 -2.69 15.60 9.65
N GLY A 133 -1.70 14.70 9.53
CA GLY A 133 -1.71 13.40 10.21
C GLY A 133 -1.73 13.56 11.73
N TRP A 134 -0.86 14.41 12.28
CA TRP A 134 -0.84 14.70 13.71
C TRP A 134 -2.14 15.31 14.23
N ALA A 135 -2.76 16.21 13.44
CA ALA A 135 -4.04 16.81 13.81
C ALA A 135 -5.18 15.79 13.78
N GLU A 136 -5.18 14.87 12.81
CA GLU A 136 -6.16 13.78 12.74
C GLU A 136 -6.01 12.80 13.91
N ASP A 137 -4.77 12.43 14.28
CA ASP A 137 -4.53 11.58 15.45
C ASP A 137 -5.05 12.25 16.74
N ALA A 138 -4.88 13.57 16.90
CA ALA A 138 -5.45 14.30 18.02
C ALA A 138 -6.99 14.30 18.00
N GLN A 139 -7.62 14.27 16.83
CA GLN A 139 -9.07 14.24 16.68
C GLN A 139 -9.70 12.93 17.17
N PHE A 140 -8.95 11.80 17.17
CA PHE A 140 -9.43 10.54 17.74
C PHE A 140 -9.93 10.65 19.18
N GLY A 141 -9.38 11.59 19.95
CA GLY A 141 -9.81 11.85 21.34
C GLY A 141 -11.10 12.67 21.46
N LEU A 142 -11.55 13.28 20.35
CA LEU A 142 -12.67 14.24 20.34
C LEU A 142 -13.86 13.70 19.57
N ASP A 143 -13.62 13.07 18.41
CA ASP A 143 -14.65 12.61 17.48
C ASP A 143 -14.46 11.12 17.13
N PHE A 144 -15.53 10.33 17.31
CA PHE A 144 -15.55 8.93 16.91
C PHE A 144 -16.92 8.56 16.30
N PRO A 145 -16.95 7.94 15.09
CA PRO A 145 -15.82 7.63 14.22
C PRO A 145 -15.31 8.87 13.47
N THR A 146 -13.98 8.94 13.23
CA THR A 146 -13.40 9.97 12.37
C THR A 146 -13.79 9.76 10.91
N ILE A 147 -13.59 10.79 10.08
CA ILE A 147 -13.88 10.71 8.63
C ILE A 147 -13.03 9.60 7.96
N ALA A 148 -11.75 9.46 8.34
CA ALA A 148 -10.90 8.41 7.82
C ALA A 148 -11.40 7.01 8.17
N GLN A 149 -11.93 6.80 9.37
CA GLN A 149 -12.54 5.53 9.77
C GLN A 149 -13.80 5.20 8.96
N LEU A 150 -14.65 6.20 8.69
CA LEU A 150 -15.82 6.03 7.82
C LEU A 150 -15.41 5.67 6.39
N TRP A 151 -14.35 6.27 5.88
CA TRP A 151 -13.81 5.93 4.56
C TRP A 151 -13.18 4.55 4.54
N ALA A 152 -12.49 4.15 5.61
CA ALA A 152 -11.95 2.80 5.75
C ALA A 152 -13.06 1.74 5.70
N ALA A 153 -14.16 1.95 6.43
CA ALA A 153 -15.32 1.06 6.40
C ALA A 153 -15.95 0.96 5.00
N ARG A 154 -16.07 2.10 4.28
CA ARG A 154 -16.57 2.13 2.90
C ARG A 154 -15.63 1.41 1.94
N TYR A 155 -14.33 1.63 2.09
CA TYR A 155 -13.32 0.98 1.24
C TYR A 155 -13.30 -0.53 1.44
N LEU A 156 -13.38 -1.01 2.69
CA LEU A 156 -13.50 -2.44 2.99
C LEU A 156 -14.72 -3.07 2.33
N ARG A 157 -15.87 -2.43 2.41
CA ARG A 157 -17.10 -2.89 1.76
C ARG A 157 -16.93 -2.94 0.25
N TYR A 158 -16.39 -1.87 -0.36
CA TYR A 158 -16.10 -1.83 -1.78
C TYR A 158 -15.14 -2.95 -2.22
N ALA A 159 -14.08 -3.23 -1.45
CA ALA A 159 -13.12 -4.28 -1.76
C ALA A 159 -13.74 -5.69 -1.62
N ALA A 160 -14.63 -5.88 -0.64
CA ALA A 160 -15.33 -7.15 -0.41
C ALA A 160 -16.37 -7.47 -1.50
N ASP A 161 -17.04 -6.45 -2.05
CA ASP A 161 -18.06 -6.61 -3.09
C ASP A 161 -17.45 -6.88 -4.48
N ARG A 162 -16.13 -6.72 -4.63
CA ARG A 162 -15.45 -7.00 -5.90
C ARG A 162 -15.09 -8.47 -6.04
N PRO A 163 -15.46 -9.12 -7.15
CA PRO A 163 -15.00 -10.47 -7.40
C PRO A 163 -13.47 -10.54 -7.45
N PRO A 164 -12.85 -11.65 -7.01
CA PRO A 164 -11.43 -11.87 -7.26
C PRO A 164 -11.18 -11.71 -8.76
N GLY A 165 -10.12 -10.99 -9.13
CA GLY A 165 -9.74 -10.83 -10.52
C GLY A 165 -9.47 -12.20 -11.17
N PRO A 166 -9.51 -12.30 -12.51
CA PRO A 166 -9.23 -13.57 -13.17
C PRO A 166 -7.87 -14.10 -12.76
N VAL A 167 -7.88 -15.30 -12.21
CA VAL A 167 -6.66 -16.09 -11.97
C VAL A 167 -6.22 -16.56 -13.37
N THR A 168 -5.18 -15.94 -13.92
CA THR A 168 -4.54 -16.40 -15.17
C THR A 168 -3.35 -17.25 -14.88
#